data_f182fb77105d153add5f19f9ddb3404b
#
_entry.id   f182fb77105d153add5f19f9ddb3404b
#
_cell.length_a   1.000
_cell.length_b   1.000
_cell.length_c   1.000
_cell.angle_alpha   90.00
_cell.angle_beta   90.00
_cell.angle_gamma   90.00
#
_symmetry.space_group_name_H-M   'P 1'
#
loop_
_entity.id
_entity.type
_entity.pdbx_description
1 polymer ?
#
loop_
_entity_poly.entity_id
_entity_poly.type
_entity_poly.pdbx_seq_one_letter_code
_entity_poly.pdbx_strand_id
1 'polypeptide(L)'
;MSVNARYRLLQGGYWMLFCAGYGYVTVFLLAEGFSAGAIGVITALFGIFAAVLQPWLGRLADRGGRLGWKPLLLVLAALGLGDAVLLCLRPPQAVTGVLFGALLMLISAMMPLVNAASFHYRSQGKPVDFGSARGVGSLCYAVLSLVLGQLTARLGGGIVPLAVLGAAALFLLFVLLMPCKPAPAKPKAEPKGDKRRGFLVRYPAFCVMLGASTLMLAFHNITNTYLIQILGAVGGDSADLGVAIALAAVMELPVMFGFSRIARRWSAGSLLTIAGMAFVVKGVWYLMAGSVRGILTAQILQMFSFALFASASVYYAEESMEEQDKVTGQACMSCTITAGAVLGNLVGGWVLDACGVGILLAVALGMAVTGAVLAGVSEKL
;
A
#
# COMPACT_ATOMS: atom_id res chain seq x y z
N MET A 1 27.58 -4.32 -12.71
CA MET A 1 26.42 -3.49 -12.37
C MET A 1 26.58 -2.94 -10.95
N SER A 2 26.43 -1.64 -10.73
CA SER A 2 26.56 -1.01 -9.41
C SER A 2 25.48 -1.49 -8.44
N VAL A 3 25.73 -1.38 -7.12
CA VAL A 3 24.75 -1.75 -6.07
C VAL A 3 23.46 -0.90 -6.21
N ASN A 4 23.63 0.38 -6.55
CA ASN A 4 22.51 1.30 -6.77
C ASN A 4 21.61 0.85 -7.95
N ALA A 5 22.22 0.42 -9.07
CA ALA A 5 21.46 -0.09 -10.20
C ALA A 5 20.70 -1.38 -9.85
N ARG A 6 21.33 -2.31 -9.10
CA ARG A 6 20.65 -3.53 -8.62
C ARG A 6 19.50 -3.22 -7.68
N TYR A 7 19.68 -2.23 -6.79
CA TYR A 7 18.61 -1.83 -5.86
C TYR A 7 17.43 -1.18 -6.60
N ARG A 8 17.69 -0.41 -7.68
CA ARG A 8 16.62 0.08 -8.57
C ARG A 8 15.84 -1.06 -9.21
N LEU A 9 16.52 -2.11 -9.68
CA LEU A 9 15.85 -3.30 -10.23
C LEU A 9 15.05 -4.05 -9.16
N LEU A 10 15.60 -4.19 -7.95
CA LEU A 10 14.88 -4.81 -6.82
C LEU A 10 13.57 -4.08 -6.53
N GLN A 11 13.61 -2.75 -6.44
CA GLN A 11 12.42 -1.92 -6.25
C GLN A 11 11.45 -2.05 -7.43
N GLY A 12 11.97 -2.00 -8.67
CA GLY A 12 11.14 -2.19 -9.87
C GLY A 12 10.40 -3.53 -9.87
N GLY A 13 11.11 -4.63 -9.63
CA GLY A 13 10.52 -5.98 -9.56
C GLY A 13 9.49 -6.13 -8.44
N TYR A 14 9.78 -5.57 -7.25
CA TYR A 14 8.82 -5.57 -6.14
C TYR A 14 7.52 -4.85 -6.51
N TRP A 15 7.62 -3.65 -7.09
CA TRP A 15 6.44 -2.87 -7.43
C TRP A 15 5.67 -3.43 -8.63
N MET A 16 6.33 -4.17 -9.53
CA MET A 16 5.65 -4.98 -10.55
C MET A 16 4.85 -6.12 -9.90
N LEU A 17 5.43 -6.85 -8.96
CA LEU A 17 4.73 -7.92 -8.24
C LEU A 17 3.55 -7.36 -7.42
N PHE A 18 3.75 -6.21 -6.76
CA PHE A 18 2.69 -5.51 -6.05
C PHE A 18 1.54 -5.08 -6.98
N CYS A 19 1.86 -4.57 -8.17
CA CYS A 19 0.86 -4.21 -9.19
C CYS A 19 0.04 -5.42 -9.62
N ALA A 20 0.69 -6.53 -9.97
CA ALA A 20 0.01 -7.74 -10.43
C ALA A 20 -0.88 -8.37 -9.33
N GLY A 21 -0.43 -8.36 -8.06
CA GLY A 21 -1.20 -8.86 -6.93
C GLY A 21 -2.30 -7.89 -6.49
N TYR A 22 -1.91 -6.75 -5.90
CA TYR A 22 -2.85 -5.79 -5.31
C TYR A 22 -3.64 -4.98 -6.33
N GLY A 23 -3.01 -4.56 -7.43
CA GLY A 23 -3.66 -3.73 -8.44
C GLY A 23 -4.77 -4.47 -9.19
N TYR A 24 -4.66 -5.79 -9.31
CA TYR A 24 -5.60 -6.62 -10.08
C TYR A 24 -6.30 -7.69 -9.25
N VAL A 25 -6.24 -7.60 -7.91
CA VAL A 25 -6.91 -8.56 -7.00
C VAL A 25 -8.39 -8.72 -7.33
N THR A 26 -9.08 -7.61 -7.49
CA THR A 26 -10.53 -7.61 -7.73
C THR A 26 -10.86 -8.12 -9.14
N VAL A 27 -10.07 -7.75 -10.16
CA VAL A 27 -10.23 -8.25 -11.53
C VAL A 27 -10.13 -9.78 -11.59
N PHE A 28 -9.13 -10.35 -10.92
CA PHE A 28 -8.92 -11.78 -10.89
C PHE A 28 -10.01 -12.50 -10.08
N LEU A 29 -10.24 -12.09 -8.83
CA LEU A 29 -11.18 -12.79 -7.96
C LEU A 29 -12.62 -12.68 -8.46
N LEU A 30 -13.02 -11.58 -9.10
CA LEU A 30 -14.32 -11.49 -9.79
C LEU A 30 -14.40 -12.47 -10.97
N ALA A 31 -13.33 -12.61 -11.75
CA ALA A 31 -13.29 -13.58 -12.86
C ALA A 31 -13.39 -15.04 -12.37
N GLU A 32 -12.92 -15.33 -11.14
CA GLU A 32 -13.05 -16.61 -10.46
C GLU A 32 -14.41 -16.78 -9.73
N GLY A 33 -15.33 -15.82 -9.87
CA GLY A 33 -16.69 -15.91 -9.34
C GLY A 33 -16.83 -15.51 -7.86
N PHE A 34 -15.86 -14.81 -7.27
CA PHE A 34 -16.00 -14.26 -5.92
C PHE A 34 -16.88 -13.01 -5.92
N SER A 35 -17.71 -12.83 -4.89
CA SER A 35 -18.43 -11.58 -4.65
C SER A 35 -17.50 -10.50 -4.12
N ALA A 36 -17.91 -9.22 -4.19
CA ALA A 36 -17.12 -8.12 -3.66
C ALA A 36 -16.92 -8.23 -2.14
N GLY A 37 -17.91 -8.72 -1.40
CA GLY A 37 -17.82 -9.02 0.03
C GLY A 37 -16.77 -10.09 0.33
N ALA A 38 -16.73 -11.18 -0.45
CA ALA A 38 -15.72 -12.24 -0.31
C ALA A 38 -14.30 -11.68 -0.59
N ILE A 39 -14.15 -10.86 -1.61
CA ILE A 39 -12.88 -10.17 -1.92
C ILE A 39 -12.47 -9.27 -0.76
N GLY A 40 -13.42 -8.51 -0.19
CA GLY A 40 -13.20 -7.68 0.99
C GLY A 40 -12.71 -8.48 2.20
N VAL A 41 -13.33 -9.63 2.48
CA VAL A 41 -12.92 -10.53 3.57
C VAL A 41 -11.51 -11.09 3.34
N ILE A 42 -11.23 -11.60 2.13
CA ILE A 42 -9.90 -12.15 1.78
C ILE A 42 -8.83 -11.08 1.98
N THR A 43 -9.00 -9.91 1.38
CA THR A 43 -7.99 -8.84 1.45
C THR A 43 -7.80 -8.30 2.86
N ALA A 44 -8.87 -8.17 3.64
CA ALA A 44 -8.81 -7.72 5.03
C ALA A 44 -8.13 -8.76 5.95
N LEU A 45 -8.54 -10.03 5.87
CA LEU A 45 -8.01 -11.11 6.71
C LEU A 45 -6.50 -11.29 6.49
N PHE A 46 -6.08 -11.42 5.25
CA PHE A 46 -4.67 -11.60 4.92
C PHE A 46 -3.86 -10.30 5.10
N GLY A 47 -4.48 -9.13 5.03
CA GLY A 47 -3.92 -7.85 5.43
C GLY A 47 -3.60 -7.81 6.93
N ILE A 48 -4.49 -8.32 7.79
CA ILE A 48 -4.26 -8.46 9.24
C ILE A 48 -3.08 -9.42 9.49
N PHE A 49 -3.05 -10.58 8.83
CA PHE A 49 -1.95 -11.52 8.97
C PHE A 49 -0.61 -10.89 8.53
N ALA A 50 -0.60 -10.13 7.45
CA ALA A 50 0.59 -9.38 7.01
C ALA A 50 1.06 -8.39 8.08
N ALA A 51 0.13 -7.63 8.69
CA ALA A 51 0.45 -6.65 9.72
C ALA A 51 1.07 -7.28 10.98
N VAL A 52 0.64 -8.49 11.35
CA VAL A 52 1.23 -9.26 12.46
C VAL A 52 2.60 -9.84 12.07
N LEU A 53 2.73 -10.31 10.83
CA LEU A 53 3.94 -10.94 10.33
C LEU A 53 5.10 -9.94 10.12
N GLN A 54 4.82 -8.72 9.65
CA GLN A 54 5.83 -7.71 9.35
C GLN A 54 6.74 -7.35 10.53
N PRO A 55 6.25 -7.03 11.75
CA PRO A 55 7.12 -6.73 12.89
C PRO A 55 7.96 -7.93 13.34
N TRP A 56 7.43 -9.14 13.18
CA TRP A 56 8.16 -10.36 13.51
C TRP A 56 9.31 -10.58 12.53
N LEU A 57 9.09 -10.43 11.23
CA LEU A 57 10.12 -10.50 10.20
C LEU A 57 11.17 -9.40 10.35
N GLY A 58 10.75 -8.17 10.69
CA GLY A 58 11.67 -7.07 10.97
C GLY A 58 12.64 -7.40 12.10
N ARG A 59 12.10 -7.87 13.24
CA ARG A 59 12.93 -8.32 14.38
C ARG A 59 13.88 -9.47 14.03
N LEU A 60 13.43 -10.36 13.13
CA LEU A 60 14.25 -11.49 12.69
C LEU A 60 15.38 -11.00 11.77
N ALA A 61 15.08 -10.08 10.86
CA ALA A 61 16.06 -9.46 9.96
C ALA A 61 17.13 -8.66 10.72
N ASP A 62 16.74 -7.98 11.81
CA ASP A 62 17.65 -7.19 12.66
C ASP A 62 18.65 -8.05 13.44
N ARG A 63 18.36 -9.34 13.68
CA ARG A 63 19.30 -10.27 14.31
C ARG A 63 20.54 -10.53 13.45
N GLY A 64 20.46 -10.25 12.15
CA GLY A 64 21.58 -10.43 11.22
C GLY A 64 21.97 -11.89 10.97
N GLY A 65 23.17 -12.11 10.46
CA GLY A 65 23.71 -13.45 10.21
C GLY A 65 22.92 -14.23 9.14
N ARG A 66 22.57 -15.50 9.46
CA ARG A 66 21.81 -16.37 8.55
C ARG A 66 20.36 -15.94 8.35
N LEU A 67 19.81 -15.11 9.22
CA LEU A 67 18.42 -14.62 9.19
C LEU A 67 18.32 -13.14 8.79
N GLY A 68 19.35 -12.58 8.15
CA GLY A 68 19.32 -11.21 7.67
C GLY A 68 18.24 -10.95 6.60
N TRP A 69 18.06 -9.68 6.23
CA TRP A 69 17.01 -9.24 5.30
C TRP A 69 16.95 -10.03 3.99
N LYS A 70 18.12 -10.38 3.39
CA LYS A 70 18.16 -11.07 2.09
C LYS A 70 17.71 -12.53 2.16
N PRO A 71 18.21 -13.41 3.08
CA PRO A 71 17.69 -14.77 3.23
C PRO A 71 16.18 -14.82 3.48
N LEU A 72 15.66 -13.94 4.34
CA LEU A 72 14.23 -13.86 4.60
C LEU A 72 13.46 -13.45 3.34
N LEU A 73 13.95 -12.45 2.62
CA LEU A 73 13.33 -12.00 1.38
C LEU A 73 13.36 -13.09 0.31
N LEU A 74 14.44 -13.88 0.21
CA LEU A 74 14.52 -15.03 -0.71
C LEU A 74 13.47 -16.10 -0.38
N VAL A 75 13.28 -16.42 0.90
CA VAL A 75 12.27 -17.40 1.33
C VAL A 75 10.87 -16.89 0.97
N LEU A 76 10.54 -15.64 1.30
CA LEU A 76 9.21 -15.08 0.98
C LEU A 76 8.98 -14.98 -0.53
N ALA A 77 10.00 -14.59 -1.31
CA ALA A 77 9.91 -14.52 -2.76
C ALA A 77 9.73 -15.91 -3.41
N ALA A 78 10.43 -16.93 -2.89
CA ALA A 78 10.27 -18.31 -3.34
C ALA A 78 8.89 -18.88 -2.99
N LEU A 79 8.37 -18.59 -1.78
CA LEU A 79 7.01 -18.96 -1.40
C LEU A 79 5.97 -18.26 -2.29
N GLY A 80 6.14 -16.97 -2.57
CA GLY A 80 5.26 -16.21 -3.48
C GLY A 80 5.31 -16.73 -4.91
N LEU A 81 6.48 -17.17 -5.39
CA LEU A 81 6.60 -17.81 -6.69
C LEU A 81 5.89 -19.18 -6.72
N GLY A 82 6.07 -20.00 -5.68
CA GLY A 82 5.39 -21.29 -5.54
C GLY A 82 3.88 -21.13 -5.51
N ASP A 83 3.39 -20.14 -4.75
CA ASP A 83 1.98 -19.80 -4.67
C ASP A 83 1.40 -19.35 -6.04
N ALA A 84 2.14 -18.51 -6.78
CA ALA A 84 1.77 -18.13 -8.15
C ALA A 84 1.72 -19.32 -9.12
N VAL A 85 2.62 -20.30 -8.98
CA VAL A 85 2.55 -21.56 -9.76
C VAL A 85 1.25 -22.33 -9.44
N LEU A 86 0.92 -22.46 -8.15
CA LEU A 86 -0.30 -23.14 -7.73
C LEU A 86 -1.57 -22.44 -8.25
N LEU A 87 -1.60 -21.11 -8.26
CA LEU A 87 -2.70 -20.34 -8.85
C LEU A 87 -2.83 -20.57 -10.36
N CYS A 88 -1.73 -20.72 -11.08
CA CYS A 88 -1.75 -21.04 -12.53
C CYS A 88 -2.33 -22.42 -12.83
N LEU A 89 -2.35 -23.35 -11.87
CA LEU A 89 -2.97 -24.67 -12.00
C LEU A 89 -4.51 -24.63 -11.89
N ARG A 90 -5.11 -23.44 -11.68
CA ARG A 90 -6.55 -23.22 -11.55
C ARG A 90 -7.21 -24.13 -10.50
N PRO A 91 -6.79 -24.02 -9.23
CA PRO A 91 -7.37 -24.82 -8.16
C PRO A 91 -8.86 -24.45 -7.94
N PRO A 92 -9.63 -25.25 -7.16
CA PRO A 92 -11.00 -24.93 -6.82
C PRO A 92 -11.12 -23.53 -6.18
N GLN A 93 -12.26 -22.85 -6.37
CA GLN A 93 -12.50 -21.47 -5.98
C GLN A 93 -12.06 -21.17 -4.53
N ALA A 94 -12.45 -21.99 -3.55
CA ALA A 94 -12.09 -21.78 -2.15
C ALA A 94 -10.55 -21.78 -1.94
N VAL A 95 -9.83 -22.68 -2.63
CA VAL A 95 -8.37 -22.77 -2.57
C VAL A 95 -7.76 -21.56 -3.26
N THR A 96 -8.30 -21.12 -4.40
CA THR A 96 -7.88 -19.89 -5.10
C THR A 96 -7.94 -18.69 -4.18
N GLY A 97 -9.03 -18.51 -3.43
CA GLY A 97 -9.17 -17.39 -2.48
C GLY A 97 -8.11 -17.40 -1.38
N VAL A 98 -7.81 -18.57 -0.81
CA VAL A 98 -6.78 -18.74 0.22
C VAL A 98 -5.38 -18.48 -0.34
N LEU A 99 -5.05 -19.05 -1.50
CA LEU A 99 -3.76 -18.86 -2.16
C LEU A 99 -3.56 -17.38 -2.52
N PHE A 100 -4.54 -16.76 -3.18
CA PHE A 100 -4.39 -15.35 -3.56
C PHE A 100 -4.28 -14.43 -2.34
N GLY A 101 -5.03 -14.70 -1.27
CA GLY A 101 -4.88 -14.01 0.01
C GLY A 101 -3.49 -14.19 0.60
N ALA A 102 -2.96 -15.42 0.63
CA ALA A 102 -1.61 -15.73 1.09
C ALA A 102 -0.55 -15.00 0.24
N LEU A 103 -0.72 -14.93 -1.08
CA LEU A 103 0.13 -14.15 -1.97
C LEU A 103 0.15 -12.67 -1.57
N LEU A 104 -1.02 -12.05 -1.33
CA LEU A 104 -1.10 -10.65 -0.90
C LEU A 104 -0.40 -10.43 0.46
N MET A 105 -0.56 -11.35 1.40
CA MET A 105 0.16 -11.35 2.68
C MET A 105 1.67 -11.39 2.47
N LEU A 106 2.17 -12.30 1.62
CA LEU A 106 3.60 -12.42 1.31
C LEU A 106 4.14 -11.15 0.66
N ILE A 107 3.44 -10.58 -0.32
CA ILE A 107 3.81 -9.32 -0.98
C ILE A 107 3.95 -8.19 0.05
N SER A 108 2.97 -8.03 0.94
CA SER A 108 3.02 -7.02 2.00
C SER A 108 4.16 -7.26 2.97
N ALA A 109 4.40 -8.53 3.34
CA ALA A 109 5.46 -8.90 4.28
C ALA A 109 6.88 -8.66 3.72
N MET A 110 7.06 -8.68 2.40
CA MET A 110 8.33 -8.40 1.75
C MET A 110 8.70 -6.91 1.76
N MET A 111 7.74 -5.98 1.81
CA MET A 111 7.98 -4.54 1.68
C MET A 111 9.00 -3.99 2.70
N PRO A 112 8.90 -4.27 4.00
CA PRO A 112 9.89 -3.80 4.97
C PRO A 112 11.30 -4.32 4.69
N LEU A 113 11.42 -5.57 4.21
CA LEU A 113 12.71 -6.18 3.88
C LEU A 113 13.36 -5.57 2.64
N VAL A 114 12.56 -5.26 1.62
CA VAL A 114 13.01 -4.53 0.42
C VAL A 114 13.54 -3.15 0.80
N ASN A 115 12.86 -2.45 1.71
CA ASN A 115 13.30 -1.13 2.19
C ASN A 115 14.54 -1.25 3.11
N ALA A 116 14.61 -2.28 3.96
CA ALA A 116 15.75 -2.54 4.84
C ALA A 116 17.07 -2.74 4.08
N ALA A 117 17.02 -3.21 2.83
CA ALA A 117 18.20 -3.32 1.97
C ALA A 117 18.93 -1.97 1.81
N SER A 118 18.22 -0.84 1.73
CA SER A 118 18.82 0.49 1.61
C SER A 118 19.64 0.86 2.84
N PHE A 119 19.11 0.58 4.04
CA PHE A 119 19.81 0.82 5.32
C PHE A 119 21.03 -0.08 5.46
N HIS A 120 20.91 -1.35 5.03
CA HIS A 120 22.01 -2.30 5.04
C HIS A 120 23.21 -1.82 4.21
N TYR A 121 22.98 -1.33 2.97
CA TYR A 121 24.07 -0.81 2.13
C TYR A 121 24.62 0.51 2.66
N ARG A 122 23.78 1.37 3.22
CA ARG A 122 24.21 2.61 3.86
C ARG A 122 25.16 2.35 5.03
N SER A 123 24.88 1.35 5.86
CA SER A 123 25.75 0.95 6.99
C SER A 123 27.10 0.37 6.54
N GLN A 124 27.21 -0.10 5.28
CA GLN A 124 28.46 -0.59 4.67
C GLN A 124 29.23 0.48 3.90
N GLY A 125 28.86 1.75 4.02
CA GLY A 125 29.49 2.85 3.27
C GLY A 125 29.17 2.85 1.78
N LYS A 126 28.13 2.12 1.33
CA LYS A 126 27.67 2.07 -0.06
C LYS A 126 26.22 2.59 -0.14
N PRO A 127 26.01 3.90 0.06
CA PRO A 127 24.66 4.44 0.07
C PRO A 127 23.97 4.20 -1.29
N VAL A 128 22.74 3.72 -1.25
CA VAL A 128 21.86 3.65 -2.42
C VAL A 128 20.90 4.82 -2.39
N ASP A 129 20.61 5.35 -3.56
CA ASP A 129 19.62 6.42 -3.72
C ASP A 129 18.20 5.80 -3.66
N PHE A 130 17.62 5.83 -2.46
CA PHE A 130 16.28 5.30 -2.19
C PHE A 130 15.21 6.01 -3.02
N GLY A 131 15.31 7.34 -3.15
CA GLY A 131 14.32 8.14 -3.88
C GLY A 131 14.27 7.75 -5.36
N SER A 132 15.43 7.69 -6.03
CA SER A 132 15.46 7.29 -7.44
C SER A 132 15.04 5.82 -7.64
N ALA A 133 15.39 4.93 -6.70
CA ALA A 133 14.99 3.53 -6.79
C ALA A 133 13.46 3.38 -6.60
N ARG A 134 12.86 4.15 -5.67
CA ARG A 134 11.41 4.19 -5.47
C ARG A 134 10.69 4.77 -6.69
N GLY A 135 11.28 5.78 -7.36
CA GLY A 135 10.79 6.34 -8.62
C GLY A 135 10.77 5.30 -9.75
N VAL A 136 11.84 4.50 -9.89
CA VAL A 136 11.85 3.36 -10.84
C VAL A 136 10.75 2.36 -10.50
N GLY A 137 10.53 2.07 -9.21
CA GLY A 137 9.44 1.21 -8.76
C GLY A 137 8.08 1.72 -9.22
N SER A 138 7.79 3.01 -9.04
CA SER A 138 6.54 3.63 -9.48
C SER A 138 6.37 3.58 -11.00
N LEU A 139 7.45 3.80 -11.76
CA LEU A 139 7.41 3.70 -13.22
C LEU A 139 7.11 2.26 -13.67
N CYS A 140 7.79 1.26 -13.08
CA CYS A 140 7.54 -0.15 -13.37
C CYS A 140 6.09 -0.55 -13.02
N TYR A 141 5.58 -0.06 -11.89
CA TYR A 141 4.19 -0.23 -11.48
C TYR A 141 3.21 0.34 -12.52
N ALA A 142 3.42 1.58 -12.96
CA ALA A 142 2.58 2.25 -13.95
C ALA A 142 2.63 1.53 -15.32
N VAL A 143 3.82 1.15 -15.79
CA VAL A 143 3.96 0.43 -17.07
C VAL A 143 3.26 -0.93 -17.01
N LEU A 144 3.48 -1.70 -15.92
CA LEU A 144 2.83 -3.00 -15.80
C LEU A 144 1.30 -2.86 -15.68
N SER A 145 0.80 -1.83 -14.99
CA SER A 145 -0.65 -1.63 -14.88
C SER A 145 -1.29 -1.37 -16.24
N LEU A 146 -0.64 -0.58 -17.11
CA LEU A 146 -1.11 -0.35 -18.48
C LEU A 146 -1.11 -1.65 -19.31
N VAL A 147 -0.02 -2.41 -19.24
CA VAL A 147 0.10 -3.68 -19.98
C VAL A 147 -0.91 -4.69 -19.48
N LEU A 148 -1.02 -4.87 -18.17
CA LEU A 148 -1.91 -5.87 -17.57
C LEU A 148 -3.38 -5.46 -17.75
N GLY A 149 -3.71 -4.17 -17.74
CA GLY A 149 -5.03 -3.66 -18.07
C GLY A 149 -5.46 -4.07 -19.48
N GLN A 150 -4.60 -3.86 -20.47
CA GLN A 150 -4.86 -4.28 -21.85
C GLN A 150 -4.95 -5.81 -22.00
N LEU A 151 -4.10 -6.56 -21.29
CA LEU A 151 -4.14 -8.01 -21.34
C LEU A 151 -5.42 -8.57 -20.70
N THR A 152 -5.82 -8.06 -19.53
CA THR A 152 -7.04 -8.49 -18.85
C THR A 152 -8.31 -8.09 -19.60
N ALA A 153 -8.32 -6.94 -20.29
CA ALA A 153 -9.44 -6.54 -21.14
C ALA A 153 -9.62 -7.49 -22.35
N ARG A 154 -8.52 -8.00 -22.93
CA ARG A 154 -8.56 -8.88 -24.09
C ARG A 154 -8.70 -10.37 -23.76
N LEU A 155 -8.03 -10.82 -22.69
CA LEU A 155 -7.88 -12.23 -22.35
C LEU A 155 -8.68 -12.65 -21.11
N GLY A 156 -9.33 -11.66 -20.45
CA GLY A 156 -10.04 -11.88 -19.18
C GLY A 156 -9.13 -11.87 -17.95
N GLY A 157 -9.73 -11.79 -16.76
CA GLY A 157 -9.03 -11.74 -15.48
C GLY A 157 -8.19 -12.99 -15.16
N GLY A 158 -8.48 -14.12 -15.77
CA GLY A 158 -7.74 -15.38 -15.58
C GLY A 158 -6.28 -15.35 -16.02
N ILE A 159 -5.81 -14.27 -16.68
CA ILE A 159 -4.38 -14.05 -17.04
C ILE A 159 -3.56 -13.55 -15.86
N VAL A 160 -4.19 -12.99 -14.80
CA VAL A 160 -3.50 -12.36 -13.67
C VAL A 160 -2.51 -13.29 -12.96
N PRO A 161 -2.83 -14.58 -12.66
CA PRO A 161 -1.86 -15.50 -12.08
C PRO A 161 -0.57 -15.65 -12.89
N LEU A 162 -0.67 -15.65 -14.22
CA LEU A 162 0.50 -15.73 -15.11
C LEU A 162 1.34 -14.44 -15.02
N ALA A 163 0.71 -13.28 -14.94
CA ALA A 163 1.40 -12.01 -14.73
C ALA A 163 2.09 -11.95 -13.34
N VAL A 164 1.42 -12.44 -12.30
CA VAL A 164 1.99 -12.60 -10.96
C VAL A 164 3.20 -13.54 -11.00
N LEU A 165 3.10 -14.69 -11.68
CA LEU A 165 4.18 -15.66 -11.83
C LEU A 165 5.41 -15.02 -12.49
N GLY A 166 5.20 -14.29 -13.60
CA GLY A 166 6.28 -13.58 -14.29
C GLY A 166 6.92 -12.49 -13.42
N ALA A 167 6.11 -11.70 -12.72
CA ALA A 167 6.61 -10.66 -11.81
C ALA A 167 7.33 -11.25 -10.60
N ALA A 168 6.83 -12.36 -10.02
CA ALA A 168 7.47 -13.07 -8.90
C ALA A 168 8.81 -13.68 -9.30
N ALA A 169 8.89 -14.31 -10.49
CA ALA A 169 10.13 -14.86 -11.02
C ALA A 169 11.18 -13.75 -11.26
N LEU A 170 10.76 -12.62 -11.85
CA LEU A 170 11.63 -11.47 -12.07
C LEU A 170 12.09 -10.85 -10.75
N PHE A 171 11.20 -10.71 -9.78
CA PHE A 171 11.54 -10.21 -8.46
C PHE A 171 12.53 -11.13 -7.74
N LEU A 172 12.30 -12.45 -7.74
CA LEU A 172 13.22 -13.42 -7.16
C LEU A 172 14.60 -13.34 -7.81
N LEU A 173 14.67 -13.21 -9.14
CA LEU A 173 15.93 -12.99 -9.86
C LEU A 173 16.65 -11.74 -9.36
N PHE A 174 15.94 -10.63 -9.19
CA PHE A 174 16.55 -9.39 -8.69
C PHE A 174 17.02 -9.51 -7.23
N VAL A 175 16.30 -10.25 -6.38
CA VAL A 175 16.77 -10.57 -5.02
C VAL A 175 18.06 -11.39 -5.05
N LEU A 176 18.17 -12.39 -5.94
CA LEU A 176 19.37 -13.21 -6.12
C LEU A 176 20.57 -12.36 -6.55
N LEU A 177 20.37 -11.41 -7.46
CA LEU A 177 21.41 -10.51 -7.97
C LEU A 177 21.92 -9.50 -6.94
N MET A 178 21.22 -9.30 -5.81
CA MET A 178 21.67 -8.40 -4.75
C MET A 178 22.89 -8.97 -4.02
N PRO A 179 24.04 -8.27 -3.96
CA PRO A 179 25.16 -8.70 -3.14
C PRO A 179 24.78 -8.59 -1.65
N CYS A 180 25.06 -9.61 -0.88
CA CYS A 180 24.83 -9.58 0.57
C CYS A 180 26.08 -10.05 1.30
N LYS A 181 26.70 -9.15 2.04
CA LYS A 181 27.68 -9.52 3.07
C LYS A 181 26.92 -9.60 4.41
N PRO A 182 27.11 -10.64 5.21
CA PRO A 182 26.49 -10.71 6.52
C PRO A 182 26.86 -9.45 7.32
N ALA A 183 25.85 -8.73 7.83
CA ALA A 183 26.10 -7.67 8.79
C ALA A 183 26.37 -8.28 10.16
N PRO A 184 27.28 -7.72 10.98
CA PRO A 184 27.42 -8.13 12.36
C PRO A 184 26.08 -7.95 13.09
N ALA A 185 25.73 -8.88 13.95
CA ALA A 185 24.54 -8.80 14.78
C ALA A 185 24.58 -7.53 15.63
N LYS A 186 23.54 -6.68 15.55
CA LYS A 186 23.42 -5.51 16.41
C LYS A 186 23.08 -5.94 17.84
N PRO A 187 23.66 -5.31 18.87
CA PRO A 187 23.21 -5.52 20.25
C PRO A 187 21.71 -5.19 20.38
N LYS A 188 21.00 -5.97 21.17
CA LYS A 188 19.58 -5.71 21.49
C LYS A 188 19.46 -4.32 22.12
N ALA A 189 18.79 -3.39 21.45
CA ALA A 189 18.30 -2.20 22.10
C ALA A 189 17.15 -2.61 23.03
N GLU A 190 17.33 -2.47 24.34
CA GLU A 190 16.23 -2.62 25.29
C GLU A 190 15.25 -1.47 25.12
N PRO A 191 13.92 -1.76 25.07
CA PRO A 191 12.93 -0.72 25.05
C PRO A 191 12.93 -0.01 26.42
N LYS A 192 13.50 1.17 26.49
CA LYS A 192 13.35 2.08 27.63
C LYS A 192 12.01 2.79 27.51
N GLY A 193 10.95 2.18 28.01
CA GLY A 193 9.63 2.79 28.10
C GLY A 193 9.29 3.12 29.55
N ASP A 194 9.15 4.38 29.89
CA ASP A 194 8.58 4.82 31.17
C ASP A 194 7.05 4.63 31.14
N LYS A 195 6.54 3.74 32.03
CA LYS A 195 5.14 3.32 32.09
C LYS A 195 4.19 4.33 32.77
N ARG A 196 4.53 5.60 32.89
CA ARG A 196 3.86 6.52 33.82
C ARG A 196 2.50 7.09 33.42
N ARG A 197 2.11 7.05 32.15
CA ARG A 197 0.70 7.30 31.69
C ARG A 197 0.48 6.55 30.38
N GLY A 198 -0.74 6.02 30.16
CA GLY A 198 -1.06 5.36 28.90
C GLY A 198 -0.83 6.34 27.74
N PHE A 199 -0.16 5.88 26.67
CA PHE A 199 0.18 6.65 25.46
C PHE A 199 -1.02 7.48 24.93
N LEU A 200 -2.20 6.87 24.90
CA LEU A 200 -3.43 7.49 24.42
C LEU A 200 -3.87 8.73 25.24
N VAL A 201 -3.62 8.71 26.55
CA VAL A 201 -3.98 9.83 27.46
C VAL A 201 -2.98 10.99 27.33
N ARG A 202 -1.75 10.67 26.95
CA ARG A 202 -0.67 11.66 26.83
C ARG A 202 -0.76 12.47 25.53
N TYR A 203 -1.27 11.86 24.45
CA TYR A 203 -1.34 12.44 23.11
C TYR A 203 -2.75 12.40 22.52
N PRO A 204 -3.73 13.12 23.11
CA PRO A 204 -5.13 13.05 22.66
C PRO A 204 -5.32 13.55 21.21
N ALA A 205 -4.67 14.64 20.82
CA ALA A 205 -4.68 15.15 19.45
C ALA A 205 -4.20 14.09 18.45
N PHE A 206 -3.08 13.43 18.77
CA PHE A 206 -2.54 12.36 17.94
C PHE A 206 -3.52 11.17 17.80
N CYS A 207 -4.22 10.80 18.88
CA CYS A 207 -5.22 9.72 18.82
C CYS A 207 -6.41 10.07 17.92
N VAL A 208 -6.88 11.34 17.95
CA VAL A 208 -7.91 11.82 17.03
C VAL A 208 -7.40 11.75 15.59
N MET A 209 -6.14 12.12 15.33
CA MET A 209 -5.54 12.02 14.01
C MET A 209 -5.38 10.57 13.55
N LEU A 210 -5.12 9.60 14.43
CA LEU A 210 -5.11 8.17 14.07
C LEU A 210 -6.48 7.72 13.56
N GLY A 211 -7.57 8.13 14.24
CA GLY A 211 -8.94 7.88 13.80
C GLY A 211 -9.24 8.53 12.44
N ALA A 212 -8.87 9.80 12.28
CA ALA A 212 -8.97 10.54 11.03
C ALA A 212 -8.24 9.81 9.88
N SER A 213 -6.99 9.44 10.11
CA SER A 213 -6.14 8.73 9.16
C SER A 213 -6.74 7.39 8.73
N THR A 214 -7.28 6.63 9.70
CA THR A 214 -7.93 5.34 9.42
C THR A 214 -9.12 5.51 8.48
N LEU A 215 -9.97 6.52 8.71
CA LEU A 215 -11.14 6.79 7.86
C LEU A 215 -10.75 7.30 6.46
N MET A 216 -9.76 8.19 6.36
CA MET A 216 -9.24 8.65 5.07
C MET A 216 -8.66 7.49 4.26
N LEU A 217 -7.92 6.60 4.92
CA LEU A 217 -7.35 5.42 4.28
C LEU A 217 -8.40 4.35 3.96
N ALA A 218 -9.49 4.27 4.73
CA ALA A 218 -10.63 3.42 4.37
C ALA A 218 -11.28 3.89 3.05
N PHE A 219 -11.53 5.20 2.90
CA PHE A 219 -11.94 5.78 1.61
C PHE A 219 -10.98 5.40 0.48
N HIS A 220 -9.69 5.62 0.71
CA HIS A 220 -8.66 5.32 -0.28
C HIS A 220 -8.69 3.83 -0.70
N ASN A 221 -8.78 2.91 0.27
CA ASN A 221 -8.82 1.48 -0.02
C ASN A 221 -10.12 1.07 -0.73
N ILE A 222 -11.29 1.59 -0.35
CA ILE A 222 -12.54 1.36 -1.07
C ILE A 222 -12.39 1.75 -2.54
N THR A 223 -11.93 2.97 -2.80
CA THR A 223 -11.84 3.51 -4.17
C THR A 223 -10.75 2.84 -5.01
N ASN A 224 -9.74 2.21 -4.41
CA ASN A 224 -8.72 1.46 -5.15
C ASN A 224 -9.09 -0.02 -5.33
N THR A 225 -9.54 -0.69 -4.27
CA THR A 225 -9.86 -2.13 -4.32
C THR A 225 -11.04 -2.41 -5.26
N TYR A 226 -12.05 -1.54 -5.24
CA TYR A 226 -13.26 -1.70 -6.05
C TYR A 226 -13.29 -0.79 -7.29
N LEU A 227 -12.13 -0.26 -7.71
CA LEU A 227 -12.04 0.66 -8.84
C LEU A 227 -12.55 0.06 -10.15
N ILE A 228 -12.38 -1.25 -10.36
CA ILE A 228 -12.90 -1.93 -11.56
C ILE A 228 -14.44 -1.91 -11.60
N GLN A 229 -15.11 -2.09 -10.47
CA GLN A 229 -16.57 -2.02 -10.41
C GLN A 229 -17.06 -0.57 -10.53
N ILE A 230 -16.32 0.40 -9.97
CA ILE A 230 -16.60 1.84 -10.12
C ILE A 230 -16.49 2.25 -11.59
N LEU A 231 -15.44 1.80 -12.30
CA LEU A 231 -15.29 2.01 -13.75
C LEU A 231 -16.39 1.30 -14.52
N GLY A 232 -16.70 0.06 -14.20
CA GLY A 232 -17.75 -0.72 -14.85
C GLY A 232 -19.13 -0.06 -14.76
N ALA A 233 -19.44 0.64 -13.65
CA ALA A 233 -20.69 1.39 -13.49
C ALA A 233 -20.85 2.55 -14.48
N VAL A 234 -19.75 3.04 -15.06
CA VAL A 234 -19.75 4.11 -16.08
C VAL A 234 -19.30 3.61 -17.46
N GLY A 235 -19.33 2.28 -17.69
CA GLY A 235 -19.00 1.64 -18.96
C GLY A 235 -17.51 1.43 -19.22
N GLY A 236 -16.67 1.54 -18.19
CA GLY A 236 -15.23 1.25 -18.29
C GLY A 236 -14.89 -0.22 -18.11
N ASP A 237 -13.70 -0.60 -18.48
CA ASP A 237 -13.17 -1.95 -18.41
C ASP A 237 -11.80 -2.06 -17.71
N SER A 238 -11.14 -3.22 -17.82
CA SER A 238 -9.83 -3.45 -17.23
C SER A 238 -8.71 -2.64 -17.89
N ALA A 239 -8.86 -2.22 -19.14
CA ALA A 239 -7.89 -1.33 -19.80
C ALA A 239 -7.95 0.06 -19.16
N ASP A 240 -9.15 0.58 -18.88
CA ASP A 240 -9.36 1.83 -18.16
C ASP A 240 -8.83 1.74 -16.71
N LEU A 241 -8.99 0.59 -16.06
CA LEU A 241 -8.38 0.34 -14.75
C LEU A 241 -6.86 0.49 -14.81
N GLY A 242 -6.23 -0.12 -15.82
CA GLY A 242 -4.78 -0.01 -16.03
C GLY A 242 -4.33 1.46 -16.18
N VAL A 243 -5.08 2.26 -16.94
CA VAL A 243 -4.82 3.70 -17.10
C VAL A 243 -5.03 4.45 -15.80
N ALA A 244 -6.12 4.17 -15.06
CA ALA A 244 -6.42 4.81 -13.78
C ALA A 244 -5.32 4.58 -12.74
N ILE A 245 -4.85 3.33 -12.61
CA ILE A 245 -3.77 2.95 -11.70
C ILE A 245 -2.45 3.61 -12.11
N ALA A 246 -2.11 3.60 -13.40
CA ALA A 246 -0.89 4.24 -13.91
C ALA A 246 -0.91 5.76 -13.66
N LEU A 247 -2.03 6.42 -13.93
CA LEU A 247 -2.20 7.85 -13.71
C LEU A 247 -2.06 8.19 -12.23
N ALA A 248 -2.71 7.42 -11.33
CA ALA A 248 -2.57 7.60 -9.89
C ALA A 248 -1.10 7.52 -9.44
N ALA A 249 -0.37 6.48 -9.88
CA ALA A 249 1.03 6.27 -9.52
C ALA A 249 1.95 7.42 -10.01
N VAL A 250 1.70 7.94 -11.22
CA VAL A 250 2.48 9.06 -11.77
C VAL A 250 2.17 10.36 -11.04
N MET A 251 0.89 10.59 -10.69
CA MET A 251 0.48 11.80 -9.97
C MET A 251 1.02 11.87 -8.53
N GLU A 252 1.45 10.77 -7.92
CA GLU A 252 2.09 10.80 -6.61
C GLU A 252 3.51 11.39 -6.63
N LEU A 253 4.23 11.24 -7.74
CA LEU A 253 5.65 11.60 -7.85
C LEU A 253 5.96 13.07 -7.55
N PRO A 254 5.23 14.07 -8.08
CA PRO A 254 5.52 15.48 -7.84
C PRO A 254 5.53 15.85 -6.36
N VAL A 255 4.56 15.32 -5.59
CA VAL A 255 4.48 15.58 -4.15
C VAL A 255 5.59 14.85 -3.42
N MET A 256 5.83 13.56 -3.71
CA MET A 256 6.90 12.80 -3.05
C MET A 256 8.28 13.44 -3.24
N PHE A 257 8.60 13.94 -4.44
CA PHE A 257 9.86 14.63 -4.69
C PHE A 257 9.91 16.06 -4.14
N GLY A 258 8.77 16.74 -4.12
CA GLY A 258 8.65 18.14 -3.66
C GLY A 258 8.36 18.30 -2.17
N PHE A 259 8.07 17.23 -1.43
CA PHE A 259 7.52 17.28 -0.09
C PHE A 259 8.39 18.06 0.89
N SER A 260 9.70 17.91 0.84
CA SER A 260 10.64 18.65 1.71
C SER A 260 10.52 20.17 1.58
N ARG A 261 10.08 20.70 0.43
CA ARG A 261 9.81 22.14 0.24
C ARG A 261 8.46 22.53 0.84
N ILE A 262 7.45 21.64 0.72
CA ILE A 262 6.10 21.86 1.25
C ILE A 262 6.15 21.86 2.78
N ALA A 263 6.81 20.88 3.39
CA ALA A 263 6.97 20.74 4.84
C ALA A 263 7.72 21.89 5.54
N ARG A 264 8.47 22.72 4.78
CA ARG A 264 9.10 23.94 5.36
C ARG A 264 8.11 25.07 5.58
N ARG A 265 6.94 25.05 4.96
CA ARG A 265 5.95 26.15 4.99
C ARG A 265 4.69 25.81 5.77
N TRP A 266 4.39 24.52 5.93
CA TRP A 266 3.16 24.04 6.52
C TRP A 266 3.45 22.96 7.57
N SER A 267 2.74 22.98 8.70
CA SER A 267 2.82 21.91 9.69
C SER A 267 2.32 20.59 9.12
N ALA A 268 2.80 19.48 9.64
CA ALA A 268 2.34 18.17 9.20
C ALA A 268 0.84 17.94 9.50
N GLY A 269 0.31 18.52 10.60
CA GLY A 269 -1.12 18.49 10.92
C GLY A 269 -1.97 19.20 9.87
N SER A 270 -1.60 20.43 9.47
CA SER A 270 -2.28 21.18 8.41
C SER A 270 -2.23 20.43 7.07
N LEU A 271 -1.09 19.80 6.74
CA LEU A 271 -0.95 19.00 5.51
C LEU A 271 -1.86 17.77 5.52
N LEU A 272 -2.04 17.10 6.67
CA LEU A 272 -2.98 15.99 6.82
C LEU A 272 -4.44 16.46 6.69
N THR A 273 -4.78 17.62 7.23
CA THR A 273 -6.10 18.24 7.07
C THR A 273 -6.39 18.58 5.61
N ILE A 274 -5.41 19.16 4.89
CA ILE A 274 -5.50 19.44 3.44
C ILE A 274 -5.67 18.13 2.65
N ALA A 275 -4.92 17.09 2.98
CA ALA A 275 -5.07 15.77 2.36
C ALA A 275 -6.46 15.20 2.59
N GLY A 276 -7.01 15.36 3.81
CA GLY A 276 -8.39 14.98 4.14
C GLY A 276 -9.41 15.70 3.27
N MET A 277 -9.28 17.02 3.10
CA MET A 277 -10.15 17.78 2.20
C MET A 277 -10.01 17.32 0.74
N ALA A 278 -8.81 16.99 0.29
CA ALA A 278 -8.60 16.46 -1.06
C ALA A 278 -9.24 15.08 -1.25
N PHE A 279 -9.28 14.22 -0.23
CA PHE A 279 -10.05 12.98 -0.27
C PHE A 279 -11.55 13.25 -0.40
N VAL A 280 -12.09 14.24 0.31
CA VAL A 280 -13.50 14.64 0.18
C VAL A 280 -13.79 15.13 -1.24
N VAL A 281 -12.98 16.03 -1.79
CA VAL A 281 -13.13 16.53 -3.16
C VAL A 281 -13.08 15.38 -4.16
N LYS A 282 -12.14 14.44 -4.00
CA LYS A 282 -12.04 13.23 -4.83
C LYS A 282 -13.30 12.36 -4.73
N GLY A 283 -13.84 12.19 -3.52
CA GLY A 283 -15.07 11.43 -3.28
C GLY A 283 -16.30 12.06 -3.94
N VAL A 284 -16.46 13.37 -3.83
CA VAL A 284 -17.51 14.12 -4.53
C VAL A 284 -17.36 13.97 -6.04
N TRP A 285 -16.12 14.09 -6.55
CA TRP A 285 -15.84 13.93 -7.97
C TRP A 285 -16.23 12.54 -8.48
N TYR A 286 -15.91 11.46 -7.74
CA TYR A 286 -16.33 10.11 -8.09
C TYR A 286 -17.84 9.95 -8.16
N LEU A 287 -18.60 10.53 -7.21
CA LEU A 287 -20.07 10.50 -7.23
C LEU A 287 -20.68 11.24 -8.40
N MET A 288 -20.04 12.32 -8.86
CA MET A 288 -20.50 13.14 -10.00
C MET A 288 -20.03 12.59 -11.35
N ALA A 289 -19.06 11.67 -11.35
CA ALA A 289 -18.47 11.15 -12.58
C ALA A 289 -19.43 10.20 -13.29
N GLY A 290 -20.05 10.66 -14.38
CA GLY A 290 -20.92 9.86 -15.26
C GLY A 290 -20.18 9.21 -16.44
N SER A 291 -18.84 9.17 -16.44
CA SER A 291 -18.04 8.62 -17.54
C SER A 291 -16.68 8.14 -17.07
N VAL A 292 -16.05 7.25 -17.83
CA VAL A 292 -14.68 6.78 -17.61
C VAL A 292 -13.70 7.96 -17.49
N ARG A 293 -13.80 8.95 -18.39
CA ARG A 293 -12.94 10.15 -18.32
C ARG A 293 -13.10 10.91 -17.01
N GLY A 294 -14.32 10.98 -16.45
CA GLY A 294 -14.57 11.56 -15.13
C GLY A 294 -13.83 10.83 -14.02
N ILE A 295 -13.85 9.50 -14.03
CA ILE A 295 -13.10 8.68 -13.05
C ILE A 295 -11.58 8.84 -13.22
N LEU A 296 -11.09 8.88 -14.46
CA LEU A 296 -9.66 9.07 -14.74
C LEU A 296 -9.17 10.45 -14.28
N THR A 297 -9.94 11.51 -14.50
CA THR A 297 -9.57 12.85 -14.04
C THR A 297 -9.55 12.97 -12.51
N ALA A 298 -10.41 12.22 -11.80
CA ALA A 298 -10.36 12.13 -10.34
C ALA A 298 -9.02 11.55 -9.81
N GLN A 299 -8.30 10.75 -10.64
CA GLN A 299 -6.98 10.22 -10.24
C GLN A 299 -5.91 11.32 -10.12
N ILE A 300 -6.08 12.48 -10.77
CA ILE A 300 -5.18 13.63 -10.62
C ILE A 300 -5.16 14.11 -9.16
N LEU A 301 -6.28 13.99 -8.44
CA LEU A 301 -6.39 14.34 -7.02
C LEU A 301 -5.59 13.40 -6.10
N GLN A 302 -5.06 12.28 -6.62
CA GLN A 302 -4.18 11.37 -5.88
C GLN A 302 -2.95 12.12 -5.33
N MET A 303 -2.46 13.11 -6.06
CA MET A 303 -1.34 13.96 -5.69
C MET A 303 -1.61 14.69 -4.36
N PHE A 304 -2.79 15.29 -4.21
CA PHE A 304 -3.17 16.08 -3.04
C PHE A 304 -3.82 15.25 -1.93
N SER A 305 -4.32 14.07 -2.23
CA SER A 305 -4.93 13.17 -1.27
C SER A 305 -3.89 12.19 -0.69
N PHE A 306 -3.70 11.04 -1.33
CA PHE A 306 -2.86 9.97 -0.78
C PHE A 306 -1.36 10.31 -0.73
N ALA A 307 -0.79 10.94 -1.77
CA ALA A 307 0.64 11.23 -1.78
C ALA A 307 1.01 12.28 -0.71
N LEU A 308 0.16 13.31 -0.55
CA LEU A 308 0.33 14.31 0.51
C LEU A 308 0.16 13.67 1.89
N PHE A 309 -0.89 12.84 2.08
CA PHE A 309 -1.14 12.09 3.30
C PHE A 309 0.04 11.19 3.67
N ALA A 310 0.51 10.35 2.75
CA ALA A 310 1.58 9.39 2.99
C ALA A 310 2.90 10.07 3.38
N SER A 311 3.18 11.24 2.79
CA SER A 311 4.35 12.02 3.12
C SER A 311 4.20 12.75 4.46
N ALA A 312 3.06 13.42 4.70
CA ALA A 312 2.83 14.20 5.91
C ALA A 312 2.69 13.33 7.17
N SER A 313 2.14 12.11 7.04
CA SER A 313 1.92 11.20 8.18
C SER A 313 3.22 10.83 8.92
N VAL A 314 4.33 10.72 8.19
CA VAL A 314 5.65 10.46 8.76
C VAL A 314 6.12 11.64 9.62
N TYR A 315 6.00 12.87 9.09
CA TYR A 315 6.41 14.09 9.80
C TYR A 315 5.49 14.39 10.98
N TYR A 316 4.20 14.10 10.86
CA TYR A 316 3.23 14.33 11.95
C TYR A 316 3.57 13.54 13.21
N ALA A 317 3.93 12.26 13.07
CA ALA A 317 4.37 11.46 14.22
C ALA A 317 5.67 11.99 14.84
N GLU A 318 6.56 12.58 14.02
CA GLU A 318 7.80 13.18 14.50
C GLU A 318 7.59 14.52 15.21
N GLU A 319 6.69 15.38 14.70
CA GLU A 319 6.38 16.69 15.24
C GLU A 319 5.51 16.63 16.51
N SER A 320 4.60 15.65 16.60
CA SER A 320 3.57 15.58 17.65
C SER A 320 4.03 14.90 18.94
N MET A 321 5.27 14.35 18.98
CA MET A 321 5.70 13.50 20.08
C MET A 321 7.06 13.88 20.66
N GLU A 322 7.21 13.59 21.96
CA GLU A 322 8.53 13.63 22.59
C GLU A 322 9.46 12.58 21.99
N GLU A 323 10.78 12.85 22.02
CA GLU A 323 11.82 12.03 21.39
C GLU A 323 11.72 10.53 21.71
N GLN A 324 11.39 10.22 22.96
CA GLN A 324 11.27 8.83 23.45
C GLN A 324 10.04 8.08 22.86
N ASP A 325 9.00 8.78 22.43
CA ASP A 325 7.73 8.22 21.97
C ASP A 325 7.58 8.24 20.43
N LYS A 326 8.49 8.91 19.70
CA LYS A 326 8.45 9.06 18.23
C LYS A 326 8.35 7.74 17.48
N VAL A 327 9.11 6.72 17.92
CA VAL A 327 9.07 5.38 17.29
C VAL A 327 7.72 4.72 17.48
N THR A 328 7.14 4.85 18.68
CA THR A 328 5.78 4.34 18.97
C THR A 328 4.74 5.06 18.13
N GLY A 329 4.86 6.38 18.01
CA GLY A 329 3.98 7.20 17.17
C GLY A 329 4.03 6.79 15.71
N GLN A 330 5.21 6.61 15.15
CA GLN A 330 5.36 6.11 13.79
C GLN A 330 4.73 4.74 13.58
N ALA A 331 4.91 3.84 14.55
CA ALA A 331 4.27 2.53 14.50
C ALA A 331 2.73 2.66 14.52
N CYS A 332 2.17 3.51 15.39
CA CYS A 332 0.73 3.76 15.44
C CYS A 332 0.20 4.37 14.13
N MET A 333 0.90 5.36 13.55
CA MET A 333 0.55 5.91 12.24
C MET A 333 0.59 4.85 11.14
N SER A 334 1.58 3.98 11.13
CA SER A 334 1.66 2.87 10.18
C SER A 334 0.52 1.86 10.35
N CYS A 335 0.04 1.63 11.58
CA CYS A 335 -1.12 0.78 11.84
C CYS A 335 -2.41 1.32 11.19
N THR A 336 -2.55 2.64 10.99
CA THR A 336 -3.74 3.22 10.33
C THR A 336 -3.87 2.78 8.88
N ILE A 337 -2.76 2.46 8.21
CA ILE A 337 -2.75 1.94 6.84
C ILE A 337 -3.48 0.59 6.79
N THR A 338 -3.11 -0.31 7.70
CA THR A 338 -3.78 -1.63 7.78
C THR A 338 -5.20 -1.51 8.29
N ALA A 339 -5.44 -0.69 9.32
CA ALA A 339 -6.78 -0.48 9.86
C ALA A 339 -7.73 0.11 8.80
N GLY A 340 -7.26 1.10 8.02
CA GLY A 340 -8.00 1.67 6.91
C GLY A 340 -8.27 0.66 5.80
N ALA A 341 -7.27 -0.17 5.45
CA ALA A 341 -7.46 -1.23 4.45
C ALA A 341 -8.48 -2.28 4.91
N VAL A 342 -8.39 -2.74 6.14
CA VAL A 342 -9.33 -3.71 6.72
C VAL A 342 -10.75 -3.13 6.74
N LEU A 343 -10.91 -1.92 7.29
CA LEU A 343 -12.21 -1.25 7.36
C LEU A 343 -12.78 -1.00 5.95
N GLY A 344 -11.97 -0.43 5.05
CA GLY A 344 -12.40 -0.10 3.70
C GLY A 344 -12.77 -1.33 2.89
N ASN A 345 -11.96 -2.39 2.95
CA ASN A 345 -12.22 -3.59 2.17
C ASN A 345 -13.44 -4.37 2.69
N LEU A 346 -13.60 -4.52 4.00
CA LEU A 346 -14.77 -5.21 4.58
C LEU A 346 -16.06 -4.43 4.32
N VAL A 347 -16.11 -3.16 4.71
CA VAL A 347 -17.30 -2.32 4.53
C VAL A 347 -17.58 -2.13 3.04
N GLY A 348 -16.55 -1.84 2.24
CA GLY A 348 -16.68 -1.62 0.81
C GLY A 348 -17.24 -2.84 0.08
N GLY A 349 -16.72 -4.03 0.36
CA GLY A 349 -17.20 -5.26 -0.27
C GLY A 349 -18.64 -5.57 0.08
N TRP A 350 -18.98 -5.48 1.36
CA TRP A 350 -20.35 -5.74 1.81
C TRP A 350 -21.36 -4.72 1.26
N VAL A 351 -21.03 -3.43 1.31
CA VAL A 351 -21.89 -2.36 0.76
C VAL A 351 -22.05 -2.51 -0.74
N LEU A 352 -20.98 -2.87 -1.46
CA LEU A 352 -21.05 -3.06 -2.90
C LEU A 352 -21.96 -4.21 -3.30
N ASP A 353 -21.88 -5.36 -2.61
CA ASP A 353 -22.75 -6.52 -2.87
C ASP A 353 -24.21 -6.21 -2.52
N ALA A 354 -24.47 -5.51 -1.42
CA ALA A 354 -25.82 -5.24 -0.94
C ALA A 354 -26.52 -4.05 -1.63
N CYS A 355 -25.77 -3.00 -1.98
CA CYS A 355 -26.34 -1.70 -2.33
C CYS A 355 -25.79 -1.10 -3.64
N GLY A 356 -24.76 -1.72 -4.23
CA GLY A 356 -24.15 -1.26 -5.48
C GLY A 356 -23.20 -0.07 -5.34
N VAL A 357 -22.66 0.38 -6.48
CA VAL A 357 -21.56 1.35 -6.56
C VAL A 357 -21.93 2.75 -6.04
N GLY A 358 -23.16 3.21 -6.30
CA GLY A 358 -23.60 4.55 -5.86
C GLY A 358 -23.56 4.70 -4.33
N ILE A 359 -24.11 3.72 -3.60
CA ILE A 359 -24.09 3.72 -2.13
C ILE A 359 -22.68 3.47 -1.60
N LEU A 360 -21.88 2.61 -2.26
CA LEU A 360 -20.47 2.42 -1.94
C LEU A 360 -19.71 3.76 -1.92
N LEU A 361 -19.85 4.56 -2.98
CA LEU A 361 -19.19 5.86 -3.09
C LEU A 361 -19.71 6.87 -2.05
N ALA A 362 -21.02 6.84 -1.74
CA ALA A 362 -21.60 7.68 -0.70
C ALA A 362 -21.03 7.33 0.70
N VAL A 363 -20.95 6.04 1.03
CA VAL A 363 -20.37 5.57 2.30
C VAL A 363 -18.88 5.93 2.34
N ALA A 364 -18.14 5.72 1.27
CA ALA A 364 -16.73 6.10 1.18
C ALA A 364 -16.57 7.62 1.39
N LEU A 365 -17.38 8.45 0.74
CA LEU A 365 -17.37 9.91 0.94
C LEU A 365 -17.66 10.27 2.39
N GLY A 366 -18.65 9.62 3.04
CA GLY A 366 -18.93 9.80 4.47
C GLY A 366 -17.72 9.55 5.35
N MET A 367 -16.94 8.48 5.06
CA MET A 367 -15.67 8.20 5.75
C MET A 367 -14.65 9.31 5.51
N ALA A 368 -14.49 9.79 4.27
CA ALA A 368 -13.55 10.86 3.94
C ALA A 368 -13.92 12.17 4.64
N VAL A 369 -15.21 12.54 4.67
CA VAL A 369 -15.70 13.75 5.36
C VAL A 369 -15.45 13.65 6.85
N THR A 370 -15.83 12.55 7.49
CA THR A 370 -15.58 12.33 8.92
C THR A 370 -14.07 12.36 9.23
N GLY A 371 -13.25 11.73 8.40
CA GLY A 371 -11.80 11.77 8.53
C GLY A 371 -11.23 13.18 8.41
N ALA A 372 -11.68 13.97 7.44
CA ALA A 372 -11.24 15.36 7.26
C ALA A 372 -11.64 16.25 8.43
N VAL A 373 -12.88 16.10 8.96
CA VAL A 373 -13.36 16.84 10.15
C VAL A 373 -12.53 16.48 11.37
N LEU A 374 -12.28 15.19 11.62
CA LEU A 374 -11.45 14.74 12.75
C LEU A 374 -10.01 15.26 12.64
N ALA A 375 -9.43 15.32 11.42
CA ALA A 375 -8.11 15.90 11.23
C ALA A 375 -8.07 17.39 11.60
N GLY A 376 -9.08 18.16 11.17
CA GLY A 376 -9.22 19.56 11.56
C GLY A 376 -9.48 19.78 13.06
N VAL A 377 -10.14 18.83 13.73
CA VAL A 377 -10.30 18.86 15.21
C VAL A 377 -8.98 18.56 15.90
N SER A 378 -8.24 17.56 15.42
CA SER A 378 -6.90 17.21 15.95
C SER A 378 -5.91 18.38 15.90
N GLU A 379 -6.00 19.23 14.87
CA GLU A 379 -5.12 20.41 14.72
C GLU A 379 -5.43 21.51 15.74
N LYS A 380 -6.63 21.52 16.29
CA LYS A 380 -7.07 22.54 17.28
C LYS A 380 -6.88 22.09 18.74
N LEU A 381 -6.59 20.80 18.98
CA LEU A 381 -6.29 20.22 20.28
C LEU A 381 -4.79 20.35 20.62
#